data_a7520d5c3df96497b30ca7130b5ae41b
#
_entry.id   a7520d5c3df96497b30ca7130b5ae41b
#
_cell.length_a   1.000
_cell.length_b   1.000
_cell.length_c   1.000
_cell.angle_alpha   90.00
_cell.angle_beta   90.00
_cell.angle_gamma   90.00
#
_symmetry.space_group_name_H-M   'P 1'
#
loop_
_entity.id
_entity.type
_entity.pdbx_description
1 polymer ?
#
loop_
_entity_poly.entity_id
_entity_poly.type
_entity_poly.pdbx_seq_one_letter_code
_entity_poly.pdbx_strand_id
1 'polypeptide(L)'
;SRIGRNNMKKNKSFYLLIIGILVGIFAFSGCTNHNNSDAKNIQQDTKDPTPEKFSVVESQEPTLTEVDWSNYFEGLTGTAIVYDPTEKNYMIYNKELALTQRSPCSTFKIISSLIGLENGIIDPDNSVRPWSGEIFWNEDWNRDINFSDAFRTSCVWYFRQVTDDIGKVKMQNELNKLKYGNCDISDWEGKLNTNNNNRALTGFWIESSLKISPKEQVEVMERIFGTDSTYSERTQNILKQVMLISEENNTEISIYGKTGMGKAEGIVVDAWFTGFAETLEGNKYFCVYLGQ
;
A
#
# COMPACT_ATOMS: atom_id res chain seq x y z
N SER A 1 -26.76 2.97 18.98
CA SER A 1 -26.60 1.96 20.02
C SER A 1 -25.17 1.97 20.58
N ARG A 2 -24.99 1.59 21.85
CA ARG A 2 -23.69 1.60 22.57
C ARG A 2 -22.61 0.71 21.90
N ILE A 3 -23.00 -0.32 21.18
CA ILE A 3 -22.09 -1.29 20.52
C ILE A 3 -21.42 -0.65 19.31
N GLY A 4 -22.11 0.12 18.52
CA GLY A 4 -21.53 0.81 17.36
C GLY A 4 -20.50 1.88 17.73
N ARG A 5 -20.72 2.60 18.84
CA ARG A 5 -19.80 3.64 19.33
C ARG A 5 -18.49 3.04 19.91
N ASN A 6 -18.54 1.85 20.49
CA ASN A 6 -17.35 1.20 21.01
C ASN A 6 -16.46 0.63 19.90
N ASN A 7 -17.05 0.14 18.80
CA ASN A 7 -16.28 -0.33 17.65
C ASN A 7 -15.62 0.82 16.89
N MET A 8 -16.31 1.96 16.74
CA MET A 8 -15.72 3.16 16.13
C MET A 8 -14.55 3.74 16.95
N LYS A 9 -14.65 3.72 18.29
CA LYS A 9 -13.56 4.18 19.17
C LYS A 9 -12.35 3.24 19.11
N LYS A 10 -12.55 1.92 19.06
CA LYS A 10 -11.46 0.94 18.89
C LYS A 10 -10.78 1.10 17.53
N ASN A 11 -11.53 1.32 16.47
CA ASN A 11 -10.96 1.56 15.13
C ASN A 11 -10.12 2.85 15.08
N LYS A 12 -10.60 3.95 15.68
CA LYS A 12 -9.81 5.21 15.76
C LYS A 12 -8.50 5.04 16.54
N SER A 13 -8.51 4.31 17.64
CA SER A 13 -7.30 4.02 18.44
C SER A 13 -6.30 3.20 17.65
N PHE A 14 -6.76 2.26 16.85
CA PHE A 14 -5.93 1.41 16.00
C PHE A 14 -5.28 2.20 14.85
N TYR A 15 -6.03 3.11 14.21
CA TYR A 15 -5.51 4.02 13.20
C TYR A 15 -4.43 4.96 13.77
N LEU A 16 -4.65 5.50 14.95
CA LEU A 16 -3.68 6.37 15.62
C LEU A 16 -2.39 5.62 15.97
N LEU A 17 -2.49 4.35 16.34
CA LEU A 17 -1.33 3.50 16.62
C LEU A 17 -0.49 3.27 15.36
N ILE A 18 -1.12 2.91 14.24
CA ILE A 18 -0.41 2.69 12.96
C ILE A 18 0.25 3.98 12.46
N ILE A 19 -0.43 5.11 12.55
CA ILE A 19 0.13 6.42 12.18
C ILE A 19 1.29 6.77 13.11
N GLY A 20 1.18 6.50 14.41
CA GLY A 20 2.24 6.70 15.37
C GLY A 20 3.48 5.87 15.07
N ILE A 21 3.32 4.62 14.67
CA ILE A 21 4.41 3.73 14.23
C ILE A 21 5.13 4.34 13.02
N LEU A 22 4.40 4.80 12.02
CA LEU A 22 4.98 5.40 10.82
C LEU A 22 5.71 6.70 11.10
N VAL A 23 5.11 7.62 11.86
CA VAL A 23 5.74 8.89 12.25
C VAL A 23 7.03 8.62 13.00
N GLY A 24 7.04 7.66 13.94
CA GLY A 24 8.24 7.24 14.66
C GLY A 24 9.34 6.74 13.71
N ILE A 25 9.00 5.87 12.77
CA ILE A 25 9.95 5.30 11.81
C ILE A 25 10.59 6.40 10.95
N PHE A 26 9.80 7.31 10.40
CA PHE A 26 10.31 8.39 9.53
C PHE A 26 11.09 9.46 10.30
N ALA A 27 10.73 9.79 11.54
CA ALA A 27 11.45 10.77 12.35
C ALA A 27 12.90 10.34 12.70
N PHE A 28 13.16 9.03 12.81
CA PHE A 28 14.50 8.50 13.12
C PHE A 28 15.34 8.17 11.89
N SER A 29 14.76 8.02 10.70
CA SER A 29 15.51 7.74 9.48
C SER A 29 16.22 8.98 8.90
N GLY A 30 15.94 10.18 9.40
CA GLY A 30 16.53 11.44 8.94
C GLY A 30 17.84 11.85 9.63
N CYS A 31 18.39 11.07 10.55
CA CYS A 31 19.61 11.42 11.31
C CYS A 31 20.76 10.45 11.03
N THR A 32 21.27 10.42 9.81
CA THR A 32 22.64 9.97 9.58
C THR A 32 23.46 11.14 9.06
N ASN A 33 24.13 11.83 9.98
CA ASN A 33 25.19 12.79 9.65
C ASN A 33 26.33 12.07 8.91
N HIS A 34 26.47 12.37 7.64
CA HIS A 34 27.74 12.16 6.95
C HIS A 34 28.60 13.41 7.06
N ASN A 35 29.43 13.45 8.07
CA ASN A 35 30.64 14.26 8.04
C ASN A 35 31.71 13.47 7.27
N ASN A 36 32.06 13.95 6.09
CA ASN A 36 33.40 13.75 5.56
C ASN A 36 33.84 14.97 4.77
N SER A 37 34.59 15.80 5.47
CA SER A 37 35.55 16.72 4.87
C SER A 37 36.78 15.90 4.45
N ASP A 38 37.20 15.98 3.21
CA ASP A 38 38.57 16.36 2.91
C ASP A 38 38.77 16.66 1.42
N ALA A 39 39.34 17.84 1.21
CA ALA A 39 39.71 18.42 -0.06
C ALA A 39 41.16 18.03 -0.47
N LYS A 40 41.40 18.19 -1.76
CA LYS A 40 42.68 18.35 -2.47
C LYS A 40 43.25 17.12 -3.21
N ASN A 41 43.29 17.09 -4.52
CA ASN A 41 44.36 17.77 -5.28
C ASN A 41 44.11 17.66 -6.79
N ILE A 42 44.37 18.80 -7.47
CA ILE A 42 44.37 18.92 -8.91
C ILE A 42 45.72 18.44 -9.43
N GLN A 43 45.72 17.53 -10.42
CA GLN A 43 46.80 17.48 -11.43
C GLN A 43 46.22 17.08 -12.78
N GLN A 44 46.34 18.01 -13.73
CA GLN A 44 46.16 17.80 -15.16
C GLN A 44 47.30 16.91 -15.65
N ASP A 45 46.96 15.87 -16.40
CA ASP A 45 47.87 15.36 -17.42
C ASP A 45 47.08 14.80 -18.63
N THR A 46 47.44 15.30 -19.77
CA THR A 46 46.87 15.02 -21.08
C THR A 46 47.45 13.73 -21.62
N LYS A 47 46.58 12.77 -22.04
CA LYS A 47 46.92 11.77 -23.08
C LYS A 47 45.70 11.08 -23.66
N ASP A 48 45.71 10.99 -24.96
CA ASP A 48 45.02 10.25 -26.00
C ASP A 48 43.85 9.28 -25.65
N PRO A 49 42.83 9.20 -26.53
CA PRO A 49 41.62 8.42 -26.27
C PRO A 49 41.84 6.92 -26.54
N THR A 50 41.85 6.15 -25.49
CA THR A 50 41.66 4.71 -25.54
C THR A 50 40.13 4.45 -25.58
N PRO A 51 39.63 3.44 -26.33
CA PRO A 51 38.19 3.18 -26.43
C PRO A 51 37.60 2.87 -25.08
N GLU A 52 36.56 3.64 -24.70
CA GLU A 52 35.80 3.43 -23.50
C GLU A 52 35.24 2.00 -23.45
N LYS A 53 35.76 1.22 -22.53
CA LYS A 53 35.07 0.04 -22.04
C LYS A 53 33.75 0.54 -21.44
N PHE A 54 32.65 0.22 -22.10
CA PHE A 54 31.34 0.26 -21.43
C PHE A 54 31.43 -0.58 -20.17
N SER A 55 31.60 0.05 -19.03
CA SER A 55 31.38 -0.60 -17.75
C SER A 55 29.87 -0.88 -17.68
N VAL A 56 29.50 -2.13 -17.77
CA VAL A 56 28.18 -2.61 -17.33
C VAL A 56 28.08 -2.17 -15.88
N VAL A 57 27.26 -1.15 -15.60
CA VAL A 57 26.87 -0.83 -14.22
C VAL A 57 26.09 -2.03 -13.76
N GLU A 58 26.74 -2.91 -13.01
CA GLU A 58 26.09 -4.01 -12.32
C GLU A 58 25.03 -3.39 -11.42
N SER A 59 23.75 -3.61 -11.72
CA SER A 59 22.66 -3.15 -10.87
C SER A 59 22.79 -3.85 -9.53
N GLN A 60 23.30 -3.15 -8.53
CA GLN A 60 23.39 -3.70 -7.18
C GLN A 60 21.99 -4.08 -6.72
N GLU A 61 21.81 -5.35 -6.38
CA GLU A 61 20.59 -5.84 -5.74
C GLU A 61 20.34 -5.06 -4.44
N PRO A 62 19.07 -4.74 -4.12
CA PRO A 62 18.76 -4.05 -2.89
C PRO A 62 19.23 -4.80 -1.65
N THR A 63 19.79 -4.08 -0.69
CA THR A 63 20.18 -4.61 0.60
C THR A 63 18.97 -4.72 1.55
N LEU A 64 19.10 -5.55 2.58
CA LEU A 64 18.08 -5.74 3.60
C LEU A 64 18.74 -5.56 4.97
N THR A 65 18.23 -4.57 5.74
CA THR A 65 18.70 -4.26 7.08
C THR A 65 17.60 -4.58 8.09
N GLU A 66 17.87 -5.47 9.02
CA GLU A 66 16.96 -5.73 10.14
C GLU A 66 17.12 -4.65 11.21
N VAL A 67 16.00 -4.12 11.68
CA VAL A 67 15.93 -3.05 12.68
C VAL A 67 15.00 -3.43 13.82
N ASP A 68 15.28 -2.95 15.02
CA ASP A 68 14.40 -3.16 16.17
C ASP A 68 13.46 -1.96 16.33
N TRP A 69 12.23 -2.13 15.87
CA TRP A 69 11.14 -1.19 16.05
C TRP A 69 10.06 -1.71 17.02
N SER A 70 10.41 -2.72 17.84
CA SER A 70 9.47 -3.37 18.76
C SER A 70 8.75 -2.40 19.69
N ASN A 71 9.42 -1.32 20.10
CA ASN A 71 8.86 -0.29 20.97
C ASN A 71 7.68 0.48 20.34
N TYR A 72 7.56 0.53 19.01
CA TYR A 72 6.42 1.16 18.34
C TYR A 72 5.19 0.25 18.28
N PHE A 73 5.35 -1.05 18.53
CA PHE A 73 4.27 -2.03 18.45
C PHE A 73 3.53 -2.26 19.77
N GLU A 74 4.02 -1.68 20.87
CA GLU A 74 3.37 -1.73 22.20
C GLU A 74 2.96 -3.17 22.62
N GLY A 75 3.81 -4.14 22.33
CA GLY A 75 3.57 -5.56 22.63
C GLY A 75 2.65 -6.30 21.64
N LEU A 76 2.16 -5.63 20.60
CA LEU A 76 1.42 -6.27 19.53
C LEU A 76 2.34 -7.04 18.60
N THR A 77 1.87 -8.18 18.09
CA THR A 77 2.55 -8.92 17.04
C THR A 77 2.36 -8.22 15.71
N GLY A 78 3.47 -7.95 15.02
CA GLY A 78 3.42 -7.26 13.74
C GLY A 78 4.77 -7.12 13.10
N THR A 79 4.79 -6.45 11.96
CA THR A 79 5.97 -6.13 11.17
C THR A 79 5.83 -4.75 10.54
N ALA A 80 6.97 -4.13 10.28
CA ALA A 80 7.04 -2.94 9.45
C ALA A 80 8.23 -3.08 8.50
N ILE A 81 8.04 -2.59 7.28
CA ILE A 81 9.06 -2.57 6.24
C ILE A 81 9.02 -1.22 5.53
N VAL A 82 10.19 -0.65 5.32
CA VAL A 82 10.40 0.59 4.55
C VAL A 82 11.47 0.35 3.51
N TYR A 83 11.17 0.71 2.26
CA TYR A 83 12.13 0.68 1.18
C TYR A 83 12.52 2.09 0.77
N ASP A 84 13.82 2.34 0.75
CA ASP A 84 14.43 3.54 0.22
C ASP A 84 15.07 3.25 -1.15
N PRO A 85 14.49 3.73 -2.27
CA PRO A 85 15.04 3.48 -3.59
C PRO A 85 16.39 4.17 -3.83
N THR A 86 16.65 5.29 -3.16
CA THR A 86 17.91 6.04 -3.28
C THR A 86 19.07 5.23 -2.71
N GLU A 87 18.88 4.67 -1.53
CA GLU A 87 19.85 3.82 -0.85
C GLU A 87 19.80 2.36 -1.31
N LYS A 88 18.78 1.99 -2.09
CA LYS A 88 18.47 0.61 -2.48
C LYS A 88 18.48 -0.33 -1.26
N ASN A 89 17.78 0.08 -0.21
CA ASN A 89 17.78 -0.64 1.07
C ASN A 89 16.35 -0.83 1.61
N TYR A 90 16.08 -2.06 2.06
CA TYR A 90 14.91 -2.40 2.85
C TYR A 90 15.30 -2.39 4.33
N MET A 91 14.61 -1.59 5.15
CA MET A 91 14.65 -1.68 6.61
C MET A 91 13.46 -2.51 7.07
N ILE A 92 13.70 -3.55 7.83
CA ILE A 92 12.67 -4.53 8.20
C ILE A 92 12.71 -4.79 9.71
N TYR A 93 11.57 -4.66 10.35
CA TYR A 93 11.29 -5.20 11.67
C TYR A 93 10.43 -6.46 11.56
N ASN A 94 10.83 -7.53 12.26
CA ASN A 94 10.20 -8.86 12.20
C ASN A 94 10.15 -9.43 10.77
N LYS A 95 11.32 -9.82 10.29
CA LYS A 95 11.54 -10.29 8.91
C LYS A 95 10.66 -11.48 8.54
N GLU A 96 10.45 -12.43 9.45
CA GLU A 96 9.63 -13.61 9.17
C GLU A 96 8.21 -13.20 8.77
N LEU A 97 7.59 -12.32 9.55
CA LEU A 97 6.23 -11.83 9.27
C LEU A 97 6.21 -10.93 8.04
N ALA A 98 7.25 -10.13 7.80
CA ALA A 98 7.37 -9.28 6.61
C ALA A 98 7.39 -10.07 5.29
N LEU A 99 7.84 -11.32 5.32
CA LEU A 99 7.90 -12.21 4.18
C LEU A 99 6.71 -13.18 4.10
N THR A 100 5.81 -13.15 5.05
CA THR A 100 4.65 -14.05 5.10
C THR A 100 3.46 -13.47 4.35
N GLN A 101 2.93 -14.24 3.41
CA GLN A 101 1.76 -13.84 2.61
C GLN A 101 0.48 -13.98 3.42
N ARG A 102 -0.37 -12.93 3.36
CA ARG A 102 -1.69 -12.83 4.00
C ARG A 102 -2.69 -12.22 3.03
N SER A 103 -3.99 -12.33 3.35
CA SER A 103 -5.04 -11.66 2.59
C SER A 103 -4.83 -10.13 2.60
N PRO A 104 -4.83 -9.46 1.43
CA PRO A 104 -4.62 -8.01 1.35
C PRO A 104 -5.79 -7.21 1.90
N CYS A 105 -6.98 -7.77 1.95
CA CYS A 105 -8.19 -7.08 2.38
C CYS A 105 -8.37 -5.74 1.67
N SER A 106 -8.76 -4.68 2.36
CA SER A 106 -9.05 -3.38 1.75
C SER A 106 -7.84 -2.63 1.19
N THR A 107 -6.59 -3.09 1.43
CA THR A 107 -5.43 -2.53 0.72
C THR A 107 -5.50 -2.79 -0.78
N PHE A 108 -6.19 -3.85 -1.20
CA PHE A 108 -6.40 -4.20 -2.61
C PHE A 108 -7.20 -3.13 -3.38
N LYS A 109 -7.90 -2.24 -2.69
CA LYS A 109 -8.59 -1.11 -3.32
C LYS A 109 -7.64 -0.17 -4.07
N ILE A 110 -6.37 -0.09 -3.67
CA ILE A 110 -5.34 0.61 -4.45
C ILE A 110 -5.24 0.00 -5.85
N ILE A 111 -5.21 -1.32 -5.95
CA ILE A 111 -5.03 -2.05 -7.20
C ILE A 111 -6.29 -1.99 -8.08
N SER A 112 -7.47 -2.20 -7.50
CA SER A 112 -8.74 -2.06 -8.21
C SER A 112 -8.92 -0.64 -8.76
N SER A 113 -8.53 0.37 -7.98
CA SER A 113 -8.55 1.77 -8.40
C SER A 113 -7.57 2.05 -9.54
N LEU A 114 -6.34 1.57 -9.40
CA LEU A 114 -5.30 1.70 -10.42
C LEU A 114 -5.76 1.16 -11.78
N ILE A 115 -6.23 -0.08 -11.78
CA ILE A 115 -6.69 -0.76 -13.02
C ILE A 115 -7.95 -0.07 -13.55
N GLY A 116 -8.87 0.29 -12.68
CA GLY A 116 -10.11 0.97 -13.06
C GLY A 116 -9.87 2.35 -13.68
N LEU A 117 -8.97 3.14 -13.11
CA LEU A 117 -8.58 4.46 -13.63
C LEU A 117 -7.83 4.34 -14.95
N GLU A 118 -6.84 3.46 -15.04
CA GLU A 118 -6.02 3.31 -16.24
C GLU A 118 -6.81 2.81 -17.46
N ASN A 119 -7.89 2.08 -17.23
CA ASN A 119 -8.73 1.50 -18.29
C ASN A 119 -10.07 2.23 -18.49
N GLY A 120 -10.29 3.38 -17.86
CA GLY A 120 -11.50 4.17 -18.02
C GLY A 120 -12.77 3.56 -17.40
N ILE A 121 -12.64 2.54 -16.57
CA ILE A 121 -13.74 1.91 -15.81
C ILE A 121 -14.16 2.82 -14.66
N ILE A 122 -13.21 3.53 -14.07
CA ILE A 122 -13.45 4.63 -13.13
C ILE A 122 -13.15 5.93 -13.89
N ASP A 123 -14.19 6.73 -14.15
CA ASP A 123 -14.08 8.10 -14.62
C ASP A 123 -14.25 9.03 -13.42
N PRO A 124 -13.19 9.76 -12.97
CA PRO A 124 -13.27 10.62 -11.80
C PRO A 124 -14.37 11.68 -11.87
N ASP A 125 -14.69 12.13 -13.08
CA ASP A 125 -15.70 13.16 -13.33
C ASP A 125 -17.14 12.58 -13.37
N ASN A 126 -17.26 11.25 -13.49
CA ASN A 126 -18.54 10.54 -13.52
C ASN A 126 -18.42 9.16 -12.86
N SER A 127 -18.07 9.15 -11.58
CA SER A 127 -17.71 7.91 -10.85
C SER A 127 -18.78 7.41 -9.90
N VAL A 128 -19.91 8.09 -9.78
CA VAL A 128 -21.01 7.68 -8.88
C VAL A 128 -21.60 6.34 -9.33
N ARG A 129 -21.72 5.41 -8.39
CA ARG A 129 -22.45 4.14 -8.58
C ARG A 129 -23.69 4.13 -7.71
N PRO A 130 -24.83 3.68 -8.25
CA PRO A 130 -26.08 3.65 -7.52
C PRO A 130 -26.07 2.59 -6.42
N TRP A 131 -26.57 2.98 -5.25
CA TRP A 131 -26.80 2.06 -4.15
C TRP A 131 -28.00 1.16 -4.41
N SER A 132 -27.87 -0.12 -4.03
CA SER A 132 -28.92 -1.13 -4.23
C SER A 132 -30.17 -0.95 -3.32
N GLY A 133 -30.07 -0.10 -2.29
CA GLY A 133 -31.07 0.00 -1.23
C GLY A 133 -30.86 -0.97 -0.07
N GLU A 134 -29.90 -1.89 -0.18
CA GLU A 134 -29.52 -2.79 0.90
C GLU A 134 -28.85 -2.04 2.03
N ILE A 135 -29.23 -2.31 3.27
CA ILE A 135 -28.66 -1.65 4.45
C ILE A 135 -27.42 -2.41 4.91
N PHE A 136 -26.26 -1.77 4.76
CA PHE A 136 -25.00 -2.25 5.27
C PHE A 136 -24.74 -1.70 6.68
N TRP A 137 -23.87 -2.38 7.42
CA TRP A 137 -23.46 -1.99 8.78
C TRP A 137 -22.72 -0.64 8.85
N ASN A 138 -22.09 -0.22 7.76
CA ASN A 138 -21.46 1.08 7.62
C ASN A 138 -22.45 2.04 6.94
N GLU A 139 -22.95 3.03 7.69
CA GLU A 139 -23.94 3.98 7.21
C GLU A 139 -23.47 4.80 6.01
N ASP A 140 -22.14 5.05 5.90
CA ASP A 140 -21.54 5.77 4.78
C ASP A 140 -21.67 5.05 3.44
N TRP A 141 -21.97 3.73 3.47
CA TRP A 141 -22.17 2.90 2.27
C TRP A 141 -23.62 2.87 1.77
N ASN A 142 -24.56 3.37 2.58
CA ASN A 142 -26.00 3.30 2.33
C ASN A 142 -26.49 4.50 1.54
N ARG A 143 -25.87 4.75 0.39
CA ARG A 143 -26.19 5.85 -0.54
C ARG A 143 -25.51 5.61 -1.87
N ASP A 144 -25.93 6.34 -2.92
CA ASP A 144 -25.13 6.49 -4.12
C ASP A 144 -23.77 7.10 -3.76
N ILE A 145 -22.69 6.54 -4.27
CA ILE A 145 -21.34 6.91 -3.83
C ILE A 145 -20.38 7.06 -5.00
N ASN A 146 -19.55 8.10 -4.96
CA ASN A 146 -18.48 8.32 -5.93
C ASN A 146 -17.18 7.59 -5.53
N PHE A 147 -16.21 7.55 -6.47
CA PHE A 147 -14.94 6.88 -6.28
C PHE A 147 -14.16 7.36 -5.05
N SER A 148 -14.01 8.68 -4.89
CA SER A 148 -13.26 9.27 -3.78
C SER A 148 -13.85 8.87 -2.42
N ASP A 149 -15.15 9.00 -2.27
CA ASP A 149 -15.85 8.62 -1.05
C ASP A 149 -15.83 7.11 -0.80
N ALA A 150 -15.98 6.31 -1.87
CA ALA A 150 -15.89 4.85 -1.78
C ALA A 150 -14.49 4.39 -1.31
N PHE A 151 -13.44 5.01 -1.81
CA PHE A 151 -12.08 4.71 -1.37
C PHE A 151 -11.86 5.13 0.10
N ARG A 152 -12.26 6.36 0.45
CA ARG A 152 -12.12 6.91 1.80
C ARG A 152 -12.90 6.12 2.86
N THR A 153 -14.12 5.69 2.54
CA THR A 153 -14.97 4.89 3.45
C THR A 153 -14.72 3.38 3.34
N SER A 154 -13.81 2.98 2.47
CA SER A 154 -13.48 1.57 2.20
C SER A 154 -14.70 0.75 1.77
N CYS A 155 -15.55 1.31 0.88
CA CYS A 155 -16.82 0.75 0.46
C CYS A 155 -16.62 -0.54 -0.38
N VAL A 156 -16.95 -1.68 0.23
CA VAL A 156 -16.71 -2.98 -0.41
C VAL A 156 -17.58 -3.17 -1.64
N TRP A 157 -18.88 -2.87 -1.56
CA TRP A 157 -19.79 -3.10 -2.69
C TRP A 157 -19.42 -2.29 -3.94
N TYR A 158 -18.90 -1.06 -3.77
CA TYR A 158 -18.44 -0.23 -4.88
C TYR A 158 -17.28 -0.92 -5.61
N PHE A 159 -16.27 -1.37 -4.87
CA PHE A 159 -15.09 -2.01 -5.45
C PHE A 159 -15.35 -3.44 -5.92
N ARG A 160 -16.38 -4.12 -5.38
CA ARG A 160 -16.85 -5.37 -5.98
C ARG A 160 -17.38 -5.13 -7.40
N GLN A 161 -18.17 -4.09 -7.60
CA GLN A 161 -18.66 -3.72 -8.93
C GLN A 161 -17.52 -3.29 -9.85
N VAL A 162 -16.58 -2.47 -9.39
CA VAL A 162 -15.38 -2.10 -10.17
C VAL A 162 -14.61 -3.33 -10.61
N THR A 163 -14.39 -4.27 -9.71
CA THR A 163 -13.69 -5.53 -10.00
C THR A 163 -14.44 -6.36 -11.04
N ASP A 164 -15.75 -6.46 -10.94
CA ASP A 164 -16.59 -7.16 -11.95
C ASP A 164 -16.48 -6.48 -13.33
N ASP A 165 -16.49 -5.16 -13.39
CA ASP A 165 -16.35 -4.40 -14.64
C ASP A 165 -14.94 -4.53 -15.25
N ILE A 166 -13.90 -4.64 -14.43
CA ILE A 166 -12.54 -4.96 -14.92
C ILE A 166 -12.53 -6.34 -15.58
N GLY A 167 -13.17 -7.33 -14.96
CA GLY A 167 -13.24 -8.70 -15.43
C GLY A 167 -12.00 -9.52 -15.09
N LYS A 168 -12.20 -10.84 -15.05
CA LYS A 168 -11.20 -11.80 -14.57
C LYS A 168 -9.92 -11.82 -15.42
N VAL A 169 -10.05 -11.77 -16.74
CA VAL A 169 -8.89 -11.85 -17.65
C VAL A 169 -7.98 -10.63 -17.48
N LYS A 170 -8.55 -9.43 -17.51
CA LYS A 170 -7.77 -8.18 -17.33
C LYS A 170 -7.16 -8.12 -15.94
N MET A 171 -7.91 -8.47 -14.90
CA MET A 171 -7.41 -8.52 -13.54
C MET A 171 -6.21 -9.45 -13.42
N GLN A 172 -6.29 -10.68 -13.96
CA GLN A 172 -5.18 -11.62 -13.91
C GLN A 172 -3.92 -11.08 -14.60
N ASN A 173 -4.09 -10.49 -15.79
CA ASN A 173 -2.97 -9.92 -16.55
C ASN A 173 -2.29 -8.78 -15.78
N GLU A 174 -3.06 -7.90 -15.15
CA GLU A 174 -2.52 -6.78 -14.38
C GLU A 174 -1.84 -7.24 -13.09
N LEU A 175 -2.39 -8.22 -12.37
CA LEU A 175 -1.74 -8.79 -11.18
C LEU A 175 -0.43 -9.50 -11.54
N ASN A 176 -0.39 -10.22 -12.66
CA ASN A 176 0.84 -10.85 -13.16
C ASN A 176 1.90 -9.79 -13.50
N LYS A 177 1.51 -8.70 -14.16
CA LYS A 177 2.40 -7.58 -14.48
C LYS A 177 2.96 -6.91 -13.24
N LEU A 178 2.12 -6.70 -12.22
CA LEU A 178 2.52 -6.13 -10.93
C LEU A 178 3.31 -7.12 -10.06
N LYS A 179 3.32 -8.41 -10.38
CA LYS A 179 3.83 -9.49 -9.51
C LYS A 179 3.19 -9.41 -8.12
N TYR A 180 1.87 -9.27 -8.10
CA TYR A 180 1.11 -9.05 -6.87
C TYR A 180 0.96 -10.34 -6.08
N GLY A 181 1.83 -10.55 -5.09
CA GLY A 181 1.80 -11.71 -4.21
C GLY A 181 1.76 -13.04 -4.97
N ASN A 182 0.82 -13.91 -4.60
CA ASN A 182 0.61 -15.18 -5.29
C ASN A 182 -0.17 -15.09 -6.61
N CYS A 183 -0.67 -13.90 -6.97
CA CYS A 183 -1.50 -13.66 -8.16
C CYS A 183 -2.73 -14.59 -8.29
N ASP A 184 -3.18 -15.19 -7.20
CA ASP A 184 -4.26 -16.19 -7.21
C ASP A 184 -5.64 -15.54 -7.06
N ILE A 185 -6.35 -15.44 -8.18
CA ILE A 185 -7.74 -14.96 -8.24
C ILE A 185 -8.72 -16.09 -8.59
N SER A 186 -8.34 -17.34 -8.34
CA SER A 186 -9.16 -18.52 -8.67
C SER A 186 -10.52 -18.48 -7.97
N ASP A 187 -10.58 -17.99 -6.75
CA ASP A 187 -11.82 -17.76 -6.02
C ASP A 187 -12.39 -16.36 -6.32
N TRP A 188 -12.75 -16.12 -7.58
CA TRP A 188 -13.24 -14.82 -8.06
C TRP A 188 -14.39 -14.26 -7.24
N GLU A 189 -15.34 -15.11 -6.86
CA GLU A 189 -16.52 -14.71 -6.10
C GLU A 189 -16.22 -14.43 -4.63
N GLY A 190 -15.15 -14.99 -4.10
CA GLY A 190 -14.79 -14.93 -2.69
C GLY A 190 -15.59 -15.89 -1.82
N LYS A 191 -15.21 -15.94 -0.55
CA LYS A 191 -15.83 -16.88 0.41
C LYS A 191 -17.02 -16.24 1.11
N LEU A 192 -18.17 -16.85 0.96
CA LEU A 192 -19.32 -16.59 1.83
C LEU A 192 -19.06 -17.23 3.18
N ASN A 193 -19.34 -16.51 4.25
CA ASN A 193 -19.28 -17.00 5.62
C ASN A 193 -20.41 -16.40 6.46
N THR A 194 -20.48 -16.75 7.75
CA THR A 194 -21.53 -16.25 8.65
C THR A 194 -21.56 -14.73 8.82
N ASN A 195 -20.42 -14.05 8.56
CA ASN A 195 -20.31 -12.59 8.62
C ASN A 195 -20.50 -11.93 7.25
N ASN A 196 -20.24 -12.68 6.16
CA ASN A 196 -20.34 -12.22 4.77
C ASN A 196 -21.10 -13.27 3.96
N ASN A 197 -22.42 -13.29 4.07
CA ASN A 197 -23.31 -14.10 3.25
C ASN A 197 -23.81 -13.36 1.99
N ASN A 198 -23.23 -12.22 1.68
CA ASN A 198 -23.60 -11.33 0.61
C ASN A 198 -22.44 -11.15 -0.36
N ARG A 199 -22.65 -11.47 -1.64
CA ARG A 199 -21.65 -11.31 -2.70
C ARG A 199 -21.15 -9.87 -2.83
N ALA A 200 -21.96 -8.88 -2.53
CA ALA A 200 -21.54 -7.48 -2.56
C ALA A 200 -20.37 -7.17 -1.60
N LEU A 201 -20.14 -8.04 -0.62
CA LEU A 201 -19.11 -7.90 0.42
C LEU A 201 -18.03 -8.97 0.34
N THR A 202 -17.95 -9.74 -0.74
CA THR A 202 -16.96 -10.81 -0.94
C THR A 202 -16.07 -10.53 -2.16
N GLY A 203 -14.96 -11.23 -2.24
CA GLY A 203 -14.04 -11.19 -3.36
C GLY A 203 -12.76 -11.97 -3.06
N PHE A 204 -12.01 -12.30 -4.09
CA PHE A 204 -10.76 -13.07 -3.97
C PHE A 204 -9.72 -12.37 -3.06
N TRP A 205 -9.84 -11.07 -2.82
CA TRP A 205 -8.95 -10.25 -1.97
C TRP A 205 -9.37 -10.18 -0.49
N ILE A 206 -10.51 -10.77 -0.12
CA ILE A 206 -11.07 -10.74 1.25
C ILE A 206 -11.03 -12.14 1.82
N GLU A 207 -10.00 -12.42 2.63
CA GLU A 207 -9.79 -13.70 3.33
C GLU A 207 -9.99 -14.92 2.41
N SER A 208 -9.48 -14.85 1.19
CA SER A 208 -9.67 -15.87 0.16
C SER A 208 -8.37 -16.23 -0.56
N SER A 209 -8.41 -16.45 -1.89
CA SER A 209 -7.29 -17.04 -2.64
C SER A 209 -6.09 -16.09 -2.79
N LEU A 210 -6.32 -14.78 -2.95
CA LEU A 210 -5.24 -13.82 -3.14
C LEU A 210 -4.49 -13.54 -1.84
N LYS A 211 -3.16 -13.67 -1.91
CA LYS A 211 -2.25 -13.45 -0.77
C LYS A 211 -1.07 -12.59 -1.21
N ILE A 212 -0.59 -11.75 -0.30
CA ILE A 212 0.58 -10.90 -0.49
C ILE A 212 1.31 -10.71 0.83
N SER A 213 2.65 -10.61 0.79
CA SER A 213 3.44 -10.28 1.97
C SER A 213 3.63 -8.78 2.13
N PRO A 214 3.94 -8.29 3.34
CA PRO A 214 4.31 -6.88 3.54
C PRO A 214 5.43 -6.40 2.64
N LYS A 215 6.46 -7.22 2.40
CA LYS A 215 7.54 -6.88 1.47
C LYS A 215 7.04 -6.75 0.04
N GLU A 216 6.23 -7.68 -0.43
CA GLU A 216 5.63 -7.62 -1.78
C GLU A 216 4.70 -6.41 -1.93
N GLN A 217 3.98 -5.99 -0.88
CA GLN A 217 3.20 -4.74 -0.87
C GLN A 217 4.08 -3.53 -1.20
N VAL A 218 5.24 -3.43 -0.58
CA VAL A 218 6.21 -2.35 -0.80
C VAL A 218 6.73 -2.37 -2.23
N GLU A 219 7.07 -3.54 -2.76
CA GLU A 219 7.54 -3.72 -4.13
C GLU A 219 6.47 -3.32 -5.15
N VAL A 220 5.20 -3.65 -4.89
CA VAL A 220 4.07 -3.24 -5.74
C VAL A 220 3.88 -1.73 -5.72
N MET A 221 3.97 -1.07 -4.56
CA MET A 221 3.88 0.39 -4.46
C MET A 221 4.97 1.08 -5.29
N GLU A 222 6.19 0.56 -5.25
CA GLU A 222 7.28 1.09 -6.09
C GLU A 222 7.00 0.92 -7.58
N ARG A 223 6.46 -0.24 -8.01
CA ARG A 223 6.09 -0.47 -9.42
C ARG A 223 5.00 0.49 -9.90
N ILE A 224 4.12 0.94 -9.01
CA ILE A 224 3.04 1.89 -9.35
C ILE A 224 3.54 3.33 -9.37
N PHE A 225 4.30 3.77 -8.36
CA PHE A 225 4.64 5.17 -8.10
C PHE A 225 6.11 5.51 -8.29
N GLY A 226 6.96 4.53 -8.57
CA GLY A 226 8.38 4.72 -8.80
C GLY A 226 8.69 5.34 -10.16
N THR A 227 9.95 5.69 -10.37
CA THR A 227 10.44 6.34 -11.61
C THR A 227 10.27 5.46 -12.85
N ASP A 228 10.26 4.14 -12.67
CA ASP A 228 10.12 3.16 -13.76
C ASP A 228 8.67 2.70 -13.97
N SER A 229 7.70 3.39 -13.36
CA SER A 229 6.29 3.06 -13.50
C SER A 229 5.83 3.16 -14.97
N THR A 230 5.05 2.16 -15.40
CA THR A 230 4.42 2.14 -16.73
C THR A 230 3.00 2.69 -16.76
N TYR A 231 2.47 3.07 -15.59
CA TYR A 231 1.15 3.68 -15.47
C TYR A 231 1.20 5.16 -15.83
N SER A 232 0.09 5.69 -16.37
CA SER A 232 0.02 7.09 -16.75
C SER A 232 0.17 8.02 -15.53
N GLU A 233 0.79 9.17 -15.75
CA GLU A 233 0.92 10.21 -14.71
C GLU A 233 -0.46 10.65 -14.19
N ARG A 234 -1.45 10.75 -15.10
CA ARG A 234 -2.84 11.07 -14.73
C ARG A 234 -3.40 10.06 -13.73
N THR A 235 -3.27 8.77 -14.01
CA THR A 235 -3.73 7.70 -13.10
C THR A 235 -3.02 7.78 -11.76
N GLN A 236 -1.69 7.92 -11.76
CA GLN A 236 -0.92 8.04 -10.52
C GLN A 236 -1.36 9.25 -9.69
N ASN A 237 -1.57 10.41 -10.30
CA ASN A 237 -1.97 11.63 -9.61
C ASN A 237 -3.39 11.52 -9.00
N ILE A 238 -4.34 10.94 -9.72
CA ILE A 238 -5.70 10.73 -9.21
C ILE A 238 -5.68 9.73 -8.04
N LEU A 239 -4.92 8.65 -8.17
CA LEU A 239 -4.77 7.66 -7.12
C LEU A 239 -4.11 8.25 -5.86
N LYS A 240 -3.08 9.08 -6.02
CA LYS A 240 -2.46 9.83 -4.93
C LYS A 240 -3.48 10.71 -4.18
N GLN A 241 -4.36 11.40 -4.89
CA GLN A 241 -5.37 12.26 -4.26
C GLN A 241 -6.27 11.49 -3.29
N VAL A 242 -6.72 10.29 -3.65
CA VAL A 242 -7.56 9.48 -2.76
C VAL A 242 -6.77 8.75 -1.68
N MET A 243 -5.47 8.49 -1.91
CA MET A 243 -4.58 7.86 -0.95
C MET A 243 -3.99 8.82 0.08
N LEU A 244 -4.08 10.14 -0.14
CA LEU A 244 -3.49 11.12 0.76
C LEU A 244 -4.10 11.01 2.17
N ILE A 245 -3.26 10.75 3.17
CA ILE A 245 -3.64 10.62 4.57
C ILE A 245 -3.34 11.89 5.34
N SER A 246 -2.16 12.48 5.12
CA SER A 246 -1.69 13.62 5.87
C SER A 246 -0.72 14.44 5.04
N GLU A 247 -0.93 15.75 5.05
CA GLU A 247 0.07 16.75 4.74
C GLU A 247 0.43 17.44 6.05
N GLU A 248 1.61 17.23 6.56
CA GLU A 248 2.06 17.97 7.72
C GLU A 248 2.56 19.34 7.27
N ASN A 249 1.84 20.39 7.66
CA ASN A 249 2.09 21.79 7.26
C ASN A 249 3.48 22.34 7.63
N ASN A 250 4.29 21.61 8.40
CA ASN A 250 5.63 21.98 8.83
C ASN A 250 6.70 20.94 8.48
N THR A 251 6.34 19.82 7.88
CA THR A 251 7.28 18.83 7.38
C THR A 251 7.06 18.68 5.89
N GLU A 252 8.14 18.66 5.13
CA GLU A 252 8.12 18.47 3.68
C GLU A 252 7.86 16.97 3.35
N ILE A 253 6.92 16.35 4.08
CA ILE A 253 6.55 14.95 3.97
C ILE A 253 5.04 14.84 3.79
N SER A 254 4.63 14.17 2.70
CA SER A 254 3.24 13.76 2.47
C SER A 254 3.13 12.24 2.54
N ILE A 255 2.12 11.75 3.26
CA ILE A 255 1.89 10.31 3.44
C ILE A 255 0.64 9.89 2.66
N TYR A 256 0.82 8.88 1.82
CA TYR A 256 -0.21 8.27 0.99
C TYR A 256 -0.34 6.79 1.35
N GLY A 257 -1.55 6.30 1.50
CA GLY A 257 -1.74 4.90 1.81
C GLY A 257 -3.18 4.45 1.90
N LYS A 258 -3.34 3.18 2.16
CA LYS A 258 -4.63 2.53 2.38
C LYS A 258 -4.51 1.51 3.50
N THR A 259 -5.50 1.55 4.37
CA THR A 259 -5.65 0.54 5.43
C THR A 259 -6.39 -0.69 4.91
N GLY A 260 -6.17 -1.81 5.56
CA GLY A 260 -6.92 -3.03 5.38
C GLY A 260 -7.16 -3.72 6.71
N MET A 261 -8.26 -4.46 6.81
CA MET A 261 -8.62 -5.20 8.01
C MET A 261 -9.34 -6.48 7.62
N GLY A 262 -8.83 -7.60 8.12
CA GLY A 262 -9.46 -8.90 8.03
C GLY A 262 -9.99 -9.35 9.38
N LYS A 263 -11.10 -10.08 9.36
CA LYS A 263 -11.73 -10.63 10.56
C LYS A 263 -11.98 -12.12 10.39
N ALA A 264 -11.68 -12.88 11.44
CA ALA A 264 -12.12 -14.24 11.60
C ALA A 264 -13.03 -14.32 12.84
N GLU A 265 -14.24 -14.86 12.69
CA GLU A 265 -15.23 -14.99 13.79
C GLU A 265 -15.47 -13.65 14.55
N GLY A 266 -15.47 -12.53 13.82
CA GLY A 266 -15.66 -11.19 14.38
C GLY A 266 -14.43 -10.59 15.07
N ILE A 267 -13.31 -11.32 15.15
CA ILE A 267 -12.04 -10.85 15.71
C ILE A 267 -11.14 -10.35 14.57
N VAL A 268 -10.52 -9.20 14.75
CA VAL A 268 -9.51 -8.69 13.81
C VAL A 268 -8.28 -9.58 13.87
N VAL A 269 -7.96 -10.22 12.75
CA VAL A 269 -6.81 -11.12 12.60
C VAL A 269 -5.72 -10.52 11.72
N ASP A 270 -6.08 -9.63 10.82
CA ASP A 270 -5.18 -8.90 9.93
C ASP A 270 -5.46 -7.41 10.01
N ALA A 271 -4.42 -6.61 10.11
CA ALA A 271 -4.54 -5.17 9.95
C ALA A 271 -3.34 -4.63 9.18
N TRP A 272 -3.62 -3.87 8.14
CA TRP A 272 -2.66 -3.36 7.19
C TRP A 272 -2.66 -1.85 7.12
N PHE A 273 -1.49 -1.30 6.87
CA PHE A 273 -1.35 0.02 6.28
C PHE A 273 -0.20 0.00 5.30
N THR A 274 -0.49 0.21 4.01
CA THR A 274 0.50 0.19 2.93
C THR A 274 0.40 1.45 2.09
N GLY A 275 1.55 1.92 1.61
CA GLY A 275 1.62 3.11 0.79
C GLY A 275 3.03 3.62 0.62
N PHE A 276 3.17 4.93 0.57
CA PHE A 276 4.47 5.60 0.47
C PHE A 276 4.45 6.98 1.11
N ALA A 277 5.63 7.46 1.48
CA ALA A 277 5.87 8.82 1.90
C ALA A 277 6.63 9.55 0.79
N GLU A 278 6.14 10.71 0.38
CA GLU A 278 6.84 11.63 -0.50
C GLU A 278 7.65 12.59 0.35
N THR A 279 8.96 12.59 0.16
CA THR A 279 9.91 13.40 0.91
C THR A 279 10.76 14.23 -0.04
N LEU A 280 11.55 15.19 0.48
CA LEU A 280 12.52 15.95 -0.35
C LEU A 280 13.57 15.06 -1.03
N GLU A 281 13.87 13.90 -0.44
CA GLU A 281 14.82 12.93 -0.98
C GLU A 281 14.19 11.92 -1.93
N GLY A 282 12.89 12.04 -2.21
CA GLY A 282 12.11 11.12 -3.03
C GLY A 282 11.13 10.27 -2.23
N ASN A 283 10.51 9.31 -2.90
CA ASN A 283 9.55 8.42 -2.30
C ASN A 283 10.21 7.36 -1.43
N LYS A 284 9.60 7.06 -0.29
CA LYS A 284 9.92 5.91 0.56
C LYS A 284 8.66 5.05 0.69
N TYR A 285 8.77 3.79 0.31
CA TYR A 285 7.63 2.87 0.27
C TYR A 285 7.55 2.08 1.56
N PHE A 286 6.36 1.90 2.11
CA PHE A 286 6.19 1.23 3.39
C PHE A 286 5.00 0.28 3.43
N CYS A 287 5.09 -0.68 4.34
CA CYS A 287 3.96 -1.49 4.78
C CYS A 287 4.10 -1.78 6.28
N VAL A 288 3.02 -1.56 7.01
CA VAL A 288 2.87 -2.00 8.40
C VAL A 288 1.77 -3.07 8.42
N TYR A 289 2.04 -4.17 9.10
CA TYR A 289 1.09 -5.25 9.29
C TYR A 289 1.04 -5.66 10.76
N LEU A 290 -0.16 -5.81 11.29
CA LEU A 290 -0.42 -6.34 12.62
C LEU A 290 -1.26 -7.62 12.47
N GLY A 291 -0.80 -8.71 13.09
CA GLY A 291 -1.44 -10.01 13.03
C GLY A 291 -0.45 -11.13 13.36
N GLN A 292 -0.91 -12.40 13.32
CA GLN A 292 -0.12 -13.58 13.65
C GLN A 292 0.09 -14.49 12.45
#